data_7210790792a814abe37171ea0e849e6f
#
_entry.id   7210790792a814abe37171ea0e849e6f
#
_cell.length_a   1.000
_cell.length_b   1.000
_cell.length_c   1.000
_cell.angle_alpha   90.00
_cell.angle_beta   90.00
_cell.angle_gamma   90.00
#
_symmetry.space_group_name_H-M   'P 1'
#
loop_
_entity.id
_entity.type
_entity.pdbx_description
1 polymer ?
#
loop_
_entity_poly.entity_id
_entity_poly.type
_entity_poly.pdbx_seq_one_letter_code
_entity_poly.pdbx_strand_id
1 'polypeptide(L)' 'MSEEFNMTMRKFLKQVGVTSQQAIEDAMRTAGDTGGKSFDAKVVLTIDGIELEHVVTGKIAGRS' A
#
# COMPACT_ATOMS: atom_id res chain seq x y z
N MET A 1 20.66 4.08 -16.02
CA MET A 1 20.27 4.17 -14.63
C MET A 1 21.20 3.37 -13.75
N SER A 2 21.49 3.89 -12.59
CA SER A 2 22.42 3.22 -11.71
C SER A 2 21.77 2.02 -11.02
N GLU A 3 22.61 1.07 -10.65
CA GLU A 3 22.17 -0.07 -9.88
C GLU A 3 21.67 0.34 -8.50
N GLU A 4 22.28 1.38 -7.92
CA GLU A 4 21.88 1.90 -6.64
C GLU A 4 20.44 2.44 -6.69
N PHE A 5 20.08 3.13 -7.78
CA PHE A 5 18.72 3.61 -7.96
C PHE A 5 17.72 2.45 -7.96
N ASN A 6 18.02 1.41 -8.73
CA ASN A 6 17.13 0.26 -8.82
C ASN A 6 16.97 -0.43 -7.47
N MET A 7 18.08 -0.60 -6.74
CA MET A 7 18.03 -1.28 -5.46
C MET A 7 17.26 -0.49 -4.41
N THR A 8 17.50 0.82 -4.35
CA THR A 8 16.81 1.64 -3.34
C THR A 8 15.33 1.79 -3.65
N MET A 9 14.98 1.89 -4.93
CA MET A 9 13.58 1.95 -5.34
C MET A 9 12.85 0.66 -4.95
N ARG A 10 13.43 -0.50 -5.28
CA ARG A 10 12.82 -1.78 -4.97
C ARG A 10 12.71 -2.01 -3.47
N LYS A 11 13.74 -1.61 -2.73
CA LYS A 11 13.71 -1.74 -1.28
C LYS A 11 12.59 -0.93 -0.67
N PHE A 12 12.41 0.31 -1.14
CA PHE A 12 11.33 1.16 -0.67
C PHE A 12 9.96 0.55 -0.99
N LEU A 13 9.77 0.08 -2.22
CA LEU A 13 8.48 -0.49 -2.62
C LEU A 13 8.16 -1.77 -1.86
N LYS A 14 9.18 -2.58 -1.57
CA LYS A 14 8.97 -3.76 -0.75
C LYS A 14 8.54 -3.39 0.66
N GLN A 15 9.17 -2.36 1.22
CA GLN A 15 8.81 -1.87 2.55
C GLN A 15 7.37 -1.35 2.57
N VAL A 16 6.99 -0.60 1.53
CA VAL A 16 5.61 -0.11 1.42
C VAL A 16 4.63 -1.28 1.40
N GLY A 17 4.92 -2.30 0.58
CA GLY A 17 4.03 -3.46 0.48
C GLY A 17 3.91 -4.22 1.78
N VAL A 18 5.04 -4.53 2.41
CA VAL A 18 5.05 -5.32 3.64
C VAL A 18 4.39 -4.58 4.80
N THR A 19 4.75 -3.31 5.01
CA THR A 19 4.17 -2.54 6.12
C THR A 19 2.71 -2.21 5.89
N SER A 20 2.33 -1.95 4.62
CA SER A 20 0.94 -1.67 4.30
C SER A 20 0.07 -2.90 4.49
N GLN A 21 0.59 -4.07 4.14
CA GLN A 21 -0.13 -5.31 4.38
C GLN A 21 -0.43 -5.50 5.85
N GLN A 22 0.55 -5.26 6.70
CA GLN A 22 0.39 -5.36 8.14
C GLN A 22 -0.66 -4.36 8.65
N ALA A 23 -0.57 -3.12 8.15
CA ALA A 23 -1.52 -2.07 8.56
C ALA A 23 -2.95 -2.42 8.16
N ILE A 24 -3.12 -2.99 6.95
CA ILE A 24 -4.45 -3.38 6.48
C ILE A 24 -5.01 -4.51 7.34
N GLU A 25 -4.18 -5.51 7.63
CA GLU A 25 -4.62 -6.63 8.45
C GLU A 25 -5.06 -6.17 9.83
N ASP A 26 -4.29 -5.26 10.43
CA ASP A 26 -4.63 -4.71 11.74
C ASP A 26 -5.92 -3.90 11.71
N ALA A 27 -6.09 -3.08 10.68
CA ALA A 27 -7.28 -2.25 10.53
C ALA A 27 -8.54 -3.10 10.33
N MET A 28 -8.44 -4.16 9.53
CA MET A 28 -9.57 -5.07 9.30
C MET A 28 -9.95 -5.80 10.58
N ARG A 29 -8.97 -6.20 11.37
CA ARG A 29 -9.21 -6.86 12.64
C ARG A 29 -9.95 -5.94 13.61
N THR A 30 -9.52 -4.66 13.66
CA THR A 30 -10.14 -3.66 14.53
C THR A 30 -11.55 -3.31 14.07
N ALA A 31 -11.81 -3.33 12.76
CA ALA A 31 -13.13 -3.00 12.21
C ALA A 31 -14.19 -4.06 12.57
N GLY A 32 -13.78 -5.24 12.98
CA GLY A 32 -14.70 -6.29 13.37
C GLY A 32 -15.16 -7.11 12.20
N ASP A 33 -16.47 -7.34 12.09
CA ASP A 33 -17.02 -8.20 11.03
C ASP A 33 -17.07 -7.44 9.71
N THR A 34 -16.17 -7.79 8.81
CA THR A 34 -16.09 -7.22 7.48
C THR A 34 -16.42 -8.24 6.39
N GLY A 35 -16.83 -9.45 6.78
CA GLY A 35 -17.14 -10.50 5.82
C GLY A 35 -18.26 -10.11 4.88
N GLY A 36 -18.14 -10.48 3.63
CA GLY A 36 -19.13 -10.18 2.62
C GLY A 36 -19.11 -8.75 2.11
N LYS A 37 -18.21 -7.93 2.62
CA LYS A 37 -18.09 -6.53 2.19
C LYS A 37 -16.85 -6.34 1.33
N SER A 38 -16.86 -5.29 0.52
CA SER A 38 -15.73 -4.91 -0.30
C SER A 38 -15.42 -3.45 -0.03
N PHE A 39 -14.14 -3.14 0.09
CA PHE A 39 -13.69 -1.78 0.46
C PHE A 39 -12.82 -1.20 -0.62
N ASP A 40 -13.02 0.07 -0.94
CA ASP A 40 -12.14 0.77 -1.86
C ASP A 40 -10.85 1.13 -1.14
N ALA A 41 -9.71 0.83 -1.76
CA ALA A 41 -8.41 1.15 -1.23
C ALA A 41 -7.70 2.13 -2.13
N LYS A 42 -6.86 2.97 -1.55
CA LYS A 42 -6.16 4.00 -2.29
C LYS A 42 -4.79 4.23 -1.68
N VAL A 43 -3.77 4.30 -2.54
CA VAL A 43 -2.41 4.66 -2.15
C VAL A 43 -1.98 5.86 -2.98
N VAL A 44 -1.37 6.84 -2.33
CA VAL A 44 -0.82 8.01 -3.02
C VAL A 44 0.69 8.03 -2.76
N LEU A 45 1.46 8.01 -3.83
CA LEU A 45 2.92 8.01 -3.74
C LEU A 45 3.46 9.35 -4.18
N THR A 46 4.23 9.99 -3.32
CA THR A 46 4.93 11.23 -3.64
C THR A 46 6.40 11.09 -3.31
N ILE A 47 7.24 11.89 -3.97
CA ILE A 47 8.68 11.94 -3.68
C ILE A 47 9.07 13.40 -3.51
N ASP A 48 9.64 13.73 -2.35
CA ASP A 48 10.09 15.09 -2.09
C ASP A 48 11.20 15.49 -3.05
N GLY A 49 11.08 16.68 -3.61
CA GLY A 49 12.07 17.18 -4.54
C GLY A 49 11.85 16.76 -5.98
N ILE A 50 10.88 15.88 -6.22
CA ILE A 50 10.55 15.43 -7.57
C ILE A 50 9.07 15.60 -7.77
N GLU A 51 8.69 16.05 -8.95
CA GLU A 51 7.29 16.26 -9.28
C GLU A 51 6.65 14.92 -9.64
N LEU A 52 6.07 14.28 -8.64
CA LEU A 52 5.44 12.98 -8.81
C LEU A 52 4.26 12.86 -7.85
N GLU A 53 3.12 12.48 -8.42
CA GLU A 53 1.97 12.06 -7.62
C GLU A 53 1.36 10.86 -8.32
N HIS A 54 1.57 9.71 -7.74
CA HIS A 54 1.10 8.45 -8.33
C HIS A 54 0.01 7.86 -7.44
N VAL A 55 -1.16 7.67 -7.99
CA VAL A 55 -2.32 7.17 -7.26
C VAL A 55 -2.65 5.76 -7.74
N VAL A 56 -2.77 4.84 -6.80
CA VAL A 56 -3.20 3.48 -7.10
C VAL A 56 -4.47 3.20 -6.33
N THR A 57 -5.49 2.72 -7.03
CA THR A 57 -6.75 2.36 -6.40
C THR A 57 -7.05 0.88 -6.66
N GLY A 58 -7.79 0.28 -5.75
CA GLY A 58 -8.17 -1.11 -5.90
C GLY A 58 -9.26 -1.46 -4.91
N LYS A 59 -9.62 -2.72 -4.86
CA LYS A 59 -10.63 -3.20 -3.95
C LYS A 59 -10.06 -4.31 -3.08
N ILE A 60 -10.47 -4.30 -1.82
CA ILE A 60 -10.06 -5.31 -0.86
C ILE A 60 -11.31 -5.95 -0.28
N ALA A 61 -11.40 -7.26 -0.39
CA ALA A 61 -12.51 -7.99 0.22
C ALA A 61 -12.31 -8.07 1.73
N GLY A 62 -13.40 -7.95 2.45
CA GLY A 62 -13.33 -8.05 3.90
C GLY A 62 -13.03 -9.47 4.36
N ARG A 63 -12.63 -9.57 5.60
CA ARG A 63 -12.33 -10.85 6.22
C ARG A 63 -13.62 -11.50 6.69
N SER A 64 -13.72 -12.79 6.45
CA SER A 64 -14.85 -13.58 6.93
C SER A 64 -14.44 -14.51 8.05
#